data_fc22a4449b14740e8723a4b782993f3d
#
_entry.id   fc22a4449b14740e8723a4b782993f3d
#
_cell.length_a   1.000
_cell.length_b   1.000
_cell.length_c   1.000
_cell.angle_alpha   90.00
_cell.angle_beta   90.00
_cell.angle_gamma   90.00
#
_symmetry.space_group_name_H-M   'P 1'
#
loop_
_entity.id
_entity.type
_entity.pdbx_description
1 polymer ?
#
loop_
_entity_poly.entity_id
_entity_poly.type
_entity_poly.pdbx_seq_one_letter_code
_entity_poly.pdbx_strand_id
1 'polypeptide(L)'
;MLTKIILFRGLPGVGKSFIANETAKILKIAIVKKDDIYDCIHLEISKMANRNEICYNIIYKIIETNLLSNTDLIIDCPFKDHEELKKLSLFIDERDGQLKSILCNCSDPDVWEERFNKSKINPEPNNSIPDFNELKNTYPNLALEKYDDELVVDTKLGLDENILHIINYIA
;
A
#
# COMPACT_ATOMS: atom_id res chain seq x y z
N MET A 1 -20.66 -5.45 -12.77
CA MET A 1 -19.20 -5.55 -12.59
C MET A 1 -18.95 -5.71 -11.09
N LEU A 2 -17.96 -6.50 -10.69
CA LEU A 2 -17.58 -6.60 -9.28
C LEU A 2 -16.94 -5.30 -8.81
N THR A 3 -17.21 -4.94 -7.56
CA THR A 3 -16.53 -3.81 -6.89
C THR A 3 -15.04 -4.13 -6.72
N LYS A 4 -14.17 -3.23 -7.15
CA LYS A 4 -12.73 -3.44 -7.10
C LYS A 4 -12.12 -2.78 -5.87
N ILE A 5 -11.38 -3.55 -5.10
CA ILE A 5 -10.48 -3.05 -4.05
C ILE A 5 -9.06 -3.11 -4.62
N ILE A 6 -8.48 -1.94 -4.87
CA ILE A 6 -7.18 -1.78 -5.52
C ILE A 6 -6.14 -1.53 -4.44
N LEU A 7 -5.31 -2.52 -4.16
CA LEU A 7 -4.29 -2.45 -3.12
C LEU A 7 -2.92 -2.11 -3.71
N PHE A 8 -2.32 -1.04 -3.23
CA PHE A 8 -0.91 -0.74 -3.45
C PHE A 8 -0.11 -1.19 -2.24
N ARG A 9 0.85 -2.09 -2.44
CA ARG A 9 1.76 -2.60 -1.40
C ARG A 9 3.22 -2.49 -1.83
N GLY A 10 4.13 -2.55 -0.88
CA GLY A 10 5.56 -2.40 -1.10
C GLY A 10 6.28 -1.88 0.12
N LEU A 11 7.60 -1.96 0.12
CA LEU A 11 8.45 -1.54 1.22
C LEU A 11 8.50 0.00 1.37
N PRO A 12 8.92 0.52 2.53
CA PRO A 12 9.09 1.96 2.73
C PRO A 12 10.04 2.59 1.70
N GLY A 13 9.70 3.76 1.20
CA GLY A 13 10.54 4.54 0.28
C GLY A 13 10.53 4.09 -1.18
N VAL A 14 9.90 2.96 -1.55
CA VAL A 14 9.84 2.50 -2.95
C VAL A 14 9.02 3.40 -3.89
N GLY A 15 8.25 4.38 -3.38
CA GLY A 15 7.41 5.25 -4.22
C GLY A 15 5.95 4.79 -4.33
N LYS A 16 5.52 3.78 -3.58
CA LYS A 16 4.16 3.22 -3.54
C LYS A 16 3.08 4.29 -3.44
N SER A 17 3.14 5.15 -2.41
CA SER A 17 2.11 6.17 -2.13
C SER A 17 2.04 7.24 -3.24
N PHE A 18 3.15 7.54 -3.90
CA PHE A 18 3.16 8.45 -5.04
C PHE A 18 2.34 7.88 -6.21
N ILE A 19 2.64 6.64 -6.63
CA ILE A 19 1.90 5.97 -7.74
C ILE A 19 0.43 5.76 -7.36
N ALA A 20 0.13 5.36 -6.12
CA ALA A 20 -1.23 5.17 -5.64
C ALA A 20 -2.04 6.49 -5.73
N ASN A 21 -1.46 7.63 -5.31
CA ASN A 21 -2.10 8.93 -5.40
C ASN A 21 -2.35 9.36 -6.87
N GLU A 22 -1.38 9.18 -7.77
CA GLU A 22 -1.56 9.54 -9.18
C GLU A 22 -2.62 8.63 -9.85
N THR A 23 -2.63 7.33 -9.52
CA THR A 23 -3.69 6.42 -9.98
C THR A 23 -5.06 6.88 -9.48
N ALA A 24 -5.19 7.25 -8.20
CA ALA A 24 -6.43 7.73 -7.62
C ALA A 24 -6.97 8.99 -8.32
N LYS A 25 -6.08 9.95 -8.65
CA LYS A 25 -6.45 11.16 -9.38
C LYS A 25 -6.96 10.87 -10.79
N ILE A 26 -6.30 9.96 -11.51
CA ILE A 26 -6.66 9.61 -12.89
C ILE A 26 -7.98 8.85 -12.93
N LEU A 27 -8.15 7.87 -12.06
CA LEU A 27 -9.37 7.05 -12.00
C LEU A 27 -10.52 7.75 -11.26
N LYS A 28 -10.25 8.84 -10.54
CA LYS A 28 -11.21 9.55 -9.66
C LYS A 28 -11.83 8.63 -8.61
N ILE A 29 -11.02 7.73 -8.07
CA ILE A 29 -11.39 6.79 -7.01
C ILE A 29 -10.81 7.29 -5.68
N ALA A 30 -11.57 7.14 -4.60
CA ALA A 30 -11.09 7.49 -3.25
C ALA A 30 -9.90 6.60 -2.86
N ILE A 31 -8.96 7.17 -2.10
CA ILE A 31 -7.80 6.46 -1.56
C ILE A 31 -7.80 6.52 -0.04
N VAL A 32 -7.53 5.39 0.59
CA VAL A 32 -7.29 5.28 2.03
C VAL A 32 -5.86 4.81 2.26
N LYS A 33 -5.12 5.57 3.07
CA LYS A 33 -3.74 5.27 3.42
C LYS A 33 -3.65 4.80 4.87
N LYS A 34 -3.02 3.65 5.08
CA LYS A 34 -2.80 3.12 6.43
C LYS A 34 -1.98 4.09 7.28
N ASP A 35 -1.01 4.77 6.66
CA ASP A 35 -0.10 5.67 7.36
C ASP A 35 -0.82 6.91 7.88
N ASP A 36 -1.74 7.51 7.10
CA ASP A 36 -2.57 8.64 7.55
C ASP A 36 -3.41 8.26 8.80
N ILE A 37 -3.99 7.04 8.80
CA ILE A 37 -4.75 6.53 9.96
C ILE A 37 -3.82 6.35 11.17
N TYR A 38 -2.64 5.74 10.95
CA TYR A 38 -1.67 5.50 12.02
C TYR A 38 -1.21 6.80 12.68
N ASP A 39 -0.92 7.83 11.89
CA ASP A 39 -0.44 9.11 12.38
C ASP A 39 -1.50 9.84 13.19
N CYS A 40 -2.77 9.81 12.75
CA CYS A 40 -3.89 10.33 13.53
C CYS A 40 -4.04 9.61 14.88
N ILE A 41 -3.98 8.28 14.89
CA ILE A 41 -4.08 7.49 16.13
C ILE A 41 -2.88 7.77 17.05
N HIS A 42 -1.68 7.93 16.48
CA HIS A 42 -0.47 8.19 17.26
C HIS A 42 -0.55 9.51 18.03
N LEU A 43 -1.08 10.56 17.42
CA LEU A 43 -1.24 11.88 18.03
C LEU A 43 -2.17 11.82 19.26
N GLU A 44 -3.27 11.06 19.17
CA GLU A 44 -4.29 11.01 20.22
C GLU A 44 -4.00 9.94 21.29
N ILE A 45 -3.37 8.80 20.89
CA ILE A 45 -3.24 7.60 21.72
C ILE A 45 -1.79 7.09 21.71
N SER A 46 -0.86 7.91 22.18
CA SER A 46 0.58 7.62 22.15
C SER A 46 1.02 6.34 22.89
N LYS A 47 0.21 5.83 23.84
CA LYS A 47 0.53 4.69 24.71
C LYS A 47 -0.07 3.34 24.26
N MET A 48 -0.82 3.27 23.17
CA MET A 48 -1.41 2.01 22.71
C MET A 48 -0.40 1.12 22.00
N ALA A 49 -0.26 -0.12 22.49
CA ALA A 49 0.60 -1.14 21.86
C ALA A 49 0.09 -1.62 20.49
N ASN A 50 -1.24 -1.56 20.25
CA ASN A 50 -1.90 -2.23 19.10
C ASN A 50 -2.30 -1.28 17.97
N ARG A 51 -1.60 -0.15 17.78
CA ARG A 51 -1.95 0.83 16.74
C ARG A 51 -2.06 0.25 15.34
N ASN A 52 -1.15 -0.64 14.96
CA ASN A 52 -1.23 -1.31 13.66
C ASN A 52 -2.52 -2.13 13.49
N GLU A 53 -2.88 -2.91 14.49
CA GLU A 53 -4.10 -3.72 14.48
C GLU A 53 -5.36 -2.84 14.34
N ILE A 54 -5.41 -1.71 15.04
CA ILE A 54 -6.50 -0.74 14.91
C ILE A 54 -6.57 -0.19 13.49
N CYS A 55 -5.43 0.18 12.88
CA CYS A 55 -5.40 0.65 11.49
C CYS A 55 -5.97 -0.39 10.51
N TYR A 56 -5.55 -1.67 10.63
CA TYR A 56 -6.07 -2.74 9.80
C TYR A 56 -7.58 -2.95 10.01
N ASN A 57 -8.05 -2.95 11.25
CA ASN A 57 -9.48 -3.08 11.56
C ASN A 57 -10.30 -1.93 10.95
N ILE A 58 -9.80 -0.69 10.98
CA ILE A 58 -10.44 0.47 10.32
C ILE A 58 -10.47 0.25 8.81
N ILE A 59 -9.36 -0.16 8.19
CA ILE A 59 -9.27 -0.43 6.76
C ILE A 59 -10.29 -1.50 6.34
N TYR A 60 -10.38 -2.62 7.06
CA TYR A 60 -11.38 -3.67 6.78
C TYR A 60 -12.80 -3.13 6.84
N LYS A 61 -13.13 -2.26 7.80
CA LYS A 61 -14.46 -1.63 7.89
C LYS A 61 -14.74 -0.68 6.73
N ILE A 62 -13.75 0.08 6.29
CA ILE A 62 -13.89 0.96 5.11
C ILE A 62 -14.08 0.12 3.84
N ILE A 63 -13.30 -0.97 3.66
CA ILE A 63 -13.46 -1.90 2.54
C ILE A 63 -14.89 -2.48 2.54
N GLU A 64 -15.36 -3.00 3.67
CA GLU A 64 -16.72 -3.57 3.80
C GLU A 64 -17.79 -2.56 3.38
N THR A 65 -17.69 -1.30 3.82
CA THR A 65 -18.62 -0.23 3.46
C THR A 65 -18.61 0.05 1.95
N ASN A 66 -17.42 0.06 1.32
CA ASN A 66 -17.31 0.30 -0.12
C ASN A 66 -17.85 -0.87 -0.95
N LEU A 67 -17.63 -2.11 -0.51
CA LEU A 67 -18.22 -3.30 -1.13
C LEU A 67 -19.74 -3.25 -1.08
N LEU A 68 -20.31 -2.94 0.08
CA LEU A 68 -21.77 -2.81 0.25
C LEU A 68 -22.39 -1.68 -0.60
N SER A 69 -21.64 -0.61 -0.87
CA SER A 69 -22.10 0.52 -1.69
C SER A 69 -21.75 0.37 -3.17
N ASN A 70 -21.14 -0.74 -3.58
CA ASN A 70 -20.65 -1.00 -4.95
C ASN A 70 -19.73 0.13 -5.46
N THR A 71 -18.82 0.60 -4.60
CA THR A 71 -17.91 1.70 -4.90
C THR A 71 -16.46 1.21 -4.85
N ASP A 72 -15.72 1.38 -5.94
CA ASP A 72 -14.30 1.03 -6.00
C ASP A 72 -13.49 1.85 -5.00
N LEU A 73 -12.42 1.26 -4.48
CA LEU A 73 -11.57 1.88 -3.47
C LEU A 73 -10.10 1.56 -3.71
N ILE A 74 -9.24 2.57 -3.55
CA ILE A 74 -7.78 2.38 -3.52
C ILE A 74 -7.32 2.33 -2.07
N ILE A 75 -6.49 1.34 -1.75
CA ILE A 75 -5.84 1.18 -0.45
C ILE A 75 -4.32 1.29 -0.63
N ASP A 76 -3.70 2.21 0.09
CA ASP A 76 -2.25 2.29 0.24
C ASP A 76 -1.86 1.72 1.60
N CYS A 77 -1.43 0.45 1.60
CA CYS A 77 -1.12 -0.29 2.82
C CYS A 77 -0.05 -1.35 2.52
N PRO A 78 0.96 -1.55 3.38
CA PRO A 78 2.06 -2.45 3.06
C PRO A 78 1.66 -3.92 2.87
N PHE A 79 0.72 -4.49 3.64
CA PHE A 79 0.35 -5.90 3.61
C PHE A 79 1.57 -6.79 3.29
N LYS A 80 2.52 -6.84 4.23
CA LYS A 80 3.84 -7.46 4.00
C LYS A 80 3.78 -8.98 4.02
N ASP A 81 2.87 -9.53 4.80
CA ASP A 81 2.70 -10.95 5.04
C ASP A 81 1.72 -11.56 4.01
N HIS A 82 2.12 -12.71 3.44
CA HIS A 82 1.33 -13.42 2.44
C HIS A 82 -0.01 -13.92 2.99
N GLU A 83 -0.03 -14.40 4.25
CA GLU A 83 -1.26 -14.89 4.88
C GLU A 83 -2.23 -13.75 5.19
N GLU A 84 -1.73 -12.56 5.55
CA GLU A 84 -2.57 -11.37 5.72
C GLU A 84 -3.22 -10.96 4.40
N LEU A 85 -2.45 -11.01 3.30
CA LEU A 85 -2.96 -10.67 1.97
C LEU A 85 -4.00 -11.69 1.49
N LYS A 86 -3.76 -12.98 1.74
CA LYS A 86 -4.72 -14.05 1.46
C LYS A 86 -6.03 -13.88 2.24
N LYS A 87 -5.94 -13.53 3.53
CA LYS A 87 -7.13 -13.21 4.34
C LYS A 87 -7.91 -12.02 3.77
N LEU A 88 -7.20 -10.98 3.31
CA LEU A 88 -7.83 -9.84 2.67
C LEU A 88 -8.56 -10.25 1.37
N SER A 89 -7.92 -11.07 0.52
CA SER A 89 -8.55 -11.58 -0.71
C SER A 89 -9.84 -12.34 -0.40
N LEU A 90 -9.77 -13.31 0.50
CA LEU A 90 -10.95 -14.08 0.92
C LEU A 90 -12.06 -13.20 1.49
N PHE A 91 -11.71 -12.21 2.32
CA PHE A 91 -12.68 -11.27 2.89
C PHE A 91 -13.44 -10.46 1.82
N ILE A 92 -12.73 -10.07 0.75
CA ILE A 92 -13.29 -9.32 -0.38
C ILE A 92 -14.15 -10.25 -1.26
N ASP A 93 -13.65 -11.46 -1.58
CA ASP A 93 -14.34 -12.44 -2.41
C ASP A 93 -15.67 -12.90 -1.77
N GLU A 94 -15.69 -13.12 -0.46
CA GLU A 94 -16.91 -13.47 0.31
C GLU A 94 -17.99 -12.38 0.28
N ARG A 95 -17.65 -11.16 -0.21
CA ARG A 95 -18.54 -10.00 -0.29
C ARG A 95 -18.78 -9.56 -1.74
N ASP A 96 -18.62 -10.48 -2.70
CA ASP A 96 -18.79 -10.24 -4.13
C ASP A 96 -17.92 -9.09 -4.67
N GLY A 97 -16.74 -8.89 -4.08
CA GLY A 97 -15.74 -7.94 -4.54
C GLY A 97 -14.61 -8.61 -5.33
N GLN A 98 -13.66 -7.80 -5.79
CA GLN A 98 -12.43 -8.26 -6.44
C GLN A 98 -11.23 -7.52 -5.88
N LEU A 99 -10.22 -8.25 -5.40
CA LEU A 99 -8.92 -7.67 -5.05
C LEU A 99 -8.07 -7.49 -6.31
N LYS A 100 -7.53 -6.30 -6.52
CA LYS A 100 -6.51 -5.98 -7.52
C LYS A 100 -5.25 -5.52 -6.78
N SER A 101 -4.32 -6.43 -6.55
CA SER A 101 -3.10 -6.13 -5.78
C SER A 101 -1.97 -5.68 -6.72
N ILE A 102 -1.26 -4.62 -6.33
CA ILE A 102 -0.15 -4.02 -7.06
C ILE A 102 1.04 -3.93 -6.12
N LEU A 103 2.08 -4.71 -6.43
CA LEU A 103 3.36 -4.70 -5.70
C LEU A 103 4.30 -3.66 -6.32
N CYS A 104 4.59 -2.62 -5.56
CA CYS A 104 5.55 -1.59 -5.95
C CYS A 104 6.95 -1.96 -5.48
N ASN A 105 7.89 -2.00 -6.42
CA ASN A 105 9.30 -2.19 -6.18
C ASN A 105 10.10 -1.01 -6.75
N CYS A 106 11.37 -0.91 -6.40
CA CYS A 106 12.33 -0.02 -7.04
C CYS A 106 13.58 -0.84 -7.40
N SER A 107 13.83 -1.03 -8.69
CA SER A 107 14.96 -1.85 -9.19
C SER A 107 16.32 -1.19 -8.99
N ASP A 108 16.35 0.12 -8.67
CA ASP A 108 17.56 0.89 -8.45
C ASP A 108 17.73 1.19 -6.96
N PRO A 109 18.70 0.54 -6.27
CA PRO A 109 18.92 0.74 -4.85
C PRO A 109 19.32 2.17 -4.49
N ASP A 110 20.06 2.87 -5.35
CA ASP A 110 20.55 4.23 -5.08
C ASP A 110 19.37 5.22 -5.14
N VAL A 111 18.50 5.08 -6.13
CA VAL A 111 17.26 5.86 -6.24
C VAL A 111 16.33 5.59 -5.05
N TRP A 112 16.25 4.34 -4.62
CA TRP A 112 15.44 3.96 -3.48
C TRP A 112 15.99 4.56 -2.19
N GLU A 113 17.30 4.44 -1.95
CA GLU A 113 17.97 5.01 -0.78
C GLU A 113 17.78 6.54 -0.71
N GLU A 114 17.94 7.24 -1.84
CA GLU A 114 17.70 8.68 -1.91
C GLU A 114 16.25 9.04 -1.50
N ARG A 115 15.26 8.33 -2.04
CA ARG A 115 13.83 8.54 -1.71
C ARG A 115 13.54 8.24 -0.24
N PHE A 116 14.11 7.13 0.27
CA PHE A 116 13.96 6.74 1.67
C PHE A 116 14.55 7.80 2.59
N ASN A 117 15.76 8.28 2.32
CA ASN A 117 16.42 9.31 3.11
C ASN A 117 15.69 10.65 3.06
N LYS A 118 15.10 11.03 1.92
CA LYS A 118 14.24 12.22 1.82
C LYS A 118 13.04 12.15 2.76
N SER A 119 12.43 10.97 2.93
CA SER A 119 11.31 10.78 3.86
C SER A 119 11.70 10.93 5.33
N LYS A 120 13.01 10.93 5.64
CA LYS A 120 13.55 11.10 7.00
C LYS A 120 13.84 12.55 7.37
N ILE A 121 13.73 13.49 6.45
CA ILE A 121 13.95 14.93 6.74
C ILE A 121 12.87 15.45 7.69
N ASN A 122 11.61 15.03 7.49
CA ASN A 122 10.49 15.32 8.37
C ASN A 122 9.74 14.00 8.66
N PRO A 123 10.23 13.19 9.60
CA PRO A 123 9.69 11.87 9.82
C PRO A 123 8.30 11.93 10.48
N GLU A 124 7.34 11.23 9.89
CA GLU A 124 6.02 10.98 10.49
C GLU A 124 6.07 9.79 11.45
N PRO A 125 5.12 9.66 12.41
CA PRO A 125 5.13 8.60 13.41
C PRO A 125 5.15 7.18 12.84
N ASN A 126 4.58 6.95 11.65
CA ASN A 126 4.61 5.66 10.97
C ASN A 126 6.01 5.27 10.48
N ASN A 127 6.92 6.23 10.35
CA ASN A 127 8.25 6.06 9.75
C ASN A 127 9.27 5.52 10.77
N SER A 128 9.04 4.30 11.27
CA SER A 128 9.75 3.68 12.40
C SER A 128 11.13 3.12 12.06
N ILE A 129 11.46 2.83 10.77
CA ILE A 129 12.77 2.32 10.36
C ILE A 129 13.74 3.51 10.30
N PRO A 130 14.85 3.52 11.08
CA PRO A 130 15.67 4.72 11.26
C PRO A 130 16.46 5.11 10.01
N ASP A 131 17.03 4.14 9.30
CA ASP A 131 17.87 4.37 8.12
C ASP A 131 17.75 3.23 7.10
N PHE A 132 18.37 3.41 5.93
CA PHE A 132 18.29 2.45 4.83
C PHE A 132 19.06 1.15 5.10
N ASN A 133 20.10 1.18 5.96
CA ASN A 133 20.82 -0.03 6.36
C ASN A 133 19.91 -0.90 7.24
N GLU A 134 19.17 -0.30 8.16
CA GLU A 134 18.20 -1.05 8.96
C GLU A 134 17.05 -1.59 8.10
N LEU A 135 16.65 -0.89 7.03
CA LEU A 135 15.73 -1.44 6.04
C LEU A 135 16.31 -2.69 5.36
N LYS A 136 17.58 -2.66 4.95
CA LYS A 136 18.29 -3.81 4.36
C LYS A 136 18.41 -4.98 5.35
N ASN A 137 18.69 -4.70 6.62
CA ASN A 137 18.77 -5.72 7.67
C ASN A 137 17.40 -6.40 7.89
N THR A 138 16.34 -5.59 7.92
CA THR A 138 14.96 -6.10 8.10
C THR A 138 14.45 -6.87 6.88
N TYR A 139 14.84 -6.45 5.69
CA TYR A 139 14.45 -7.03 4.40
C TYR A 139 15.69 -7.32 3.54
N PRO A 140 16.43 -8.43 3.79
CA PRO A 140 17.72 -8.70 3.13
C PRO A 140 17.65 -8.74 1.59
N ASN A 141 16.52 -9.17 1.05
CA ASN A 141 16.29 -9.20 -0.41
C ASN A 141 15.73 -7.89 -0.96
N LEU A 142 15.51 -6.88 -0.10
CA LEU A 142 14.85 -5.61 -0.48
C LEU A 142 13.58 -5.82 -1.33
N ALA A 143 12.84 -6.88 -1.05
CA ALA A 143 11.64 -7.25 -1.79
C ALA A 143 10.60 -7.88 -0.86
N LEU A 144 9.33 -7.72 -1.20
CA LEU A 144 8.24 -8.53 -0.66
C LEU A 144 7.97 -9.69 -1.61
N GLU A 145 7.49 -10.79 -1.06
CA GLU A 145 7.02 -11.92 -1.85
C GLU A 145 5.81 -11.49 -2.70
N LYS A 146 5.84 -11.86 -3.99
CA LYS A 146 4.73 -11.61 -4.90
C LYS A 146 3.58 -12.54 -4.58
N TYR A 147 2.36 -11.99 -4.54
CA TYR A 147 1.13 -12.76 -4.45
C TYR A 147 0.68 -13.24 -5.84
N ASP A 148 -0.11 -14.34 -5.89
CA ASP A 148 -0.67 -14.82 -7.15
C ASP A 148 -1.51 -13.73 -7.84
N ASP A 149 -1.41 -13.62 -9.16
CA ASP A 149 -2.11 -12.63 -10.01
C ASP A 149 -1.84 -11.15 -9.66
N GLU A 150 -0.81 -10.87 -8.86
CA GLU A 150 -0.41 -9.51 -8.50
C GLU A 150 0.36 -8.83 -9.64
N LEU A 151 -0.01 -7.60 -9.97
CA LEU A 151 0.80 -6.76 -10.85
C LEU A 151 2.04 -6.27 -10.11
N VAL A 152 3.21 -6.48 -10.68
CA VAL A 152 4.46 -5.88 -10.18
C VAL A 152 4.79 -4.65 -11.01
N VAL A 153 5.01 -3.51 -10.36
CA VAL A 153 5.45 -2.26 -10.99
C VAL A 153 6.81 -1.82 -10.44
N ASP A 154 7.70 -1.40 -11.35
CA ASP A 154 8.98 -0.82 -10.99
C ASP A 154 8.86 0.70 -10.97
N THR A 155 8.93 1.28 -9.80
CA THR A 155 8.75 2.72 -9.60
C THR A 155 9.94 3.57 -10.08
N LYS A 156 11.04 2.93 -10.53
CA LYS A 156 12.13 3.60 -11.25
C LYS A 156 11.70 3.99 -12.66
N LEU A 157 10.84 3.19 -13.29
CA LEU A 157 10.30 3.47 -14.62
C LEU A 157 9.42 4.73 -14.62
N GLY A 158 9.17 5.28 -15.81
CA GLY A 158 8.35 6.47 -15.97
C GLY A 158 6.94 6.31 -15.36
N LEU A 159 6.43 7.41 -14.78
CA LEU A 159 5.10 7.41 -14.17
C LEU A 159 4.02 6.97 -15.18
N ASP A 160 4.05 7.53 -16.38
CA ASP A 160 3.03 7.27 -17.42
C ASP A 160 2.99 5.80 -17.83
N GLU A 161 4.17 5.15 -17.94
CA GLU A 161 4.28 3.72 -18.25
C GLU A 161 3.66 2.87 -17.13
N ASN A 162 4.02 3.14 -15.88
CA ASN A 162 3.45 2.44 -14.73
C ASN A 162 1.93 2.64 -14.61
N ILE A 163 1.44 3.85 -14.82
CA ILE A 163 0.00 4.15 -14.79
C ILE A 163 -0.74 3.39 -15.89
N LEU A 164 -0.19 3.34 -17.11
CA LEU A 164 -0.80 2.59 -18.21
C LEU A 164 -0.92 1.09 -17.87
N HIS A 165 0.14 0.48 -17.32
CA HIS A 165 0.12 -0.92 -16.89
C HIS A 165 -0.92 -1.15 -15.79
N ILE A 166 -1.00 -0.24 -14.81
CA ILE A 166 -1.96 -0.31 -13.71
C ILE A 166 -3.40 -0.23 -14.23
N ILE A 167 -3.70 0.74 -15.10
CA ILE A 167 -5.05 0.89 -15.66
C ILE A 167 -5.47 -0.36 -16.43
N ASN A 168 -4.59 -0.92 -17.27
CA ASN A 168 -4.87 -2.14 -18.01
C ASN A 168 -5.10 -3.35 -17.09
N TYR A 169 -4.38 -3.44 -15.98
CA TYR A 169 -4.56 -4.52 -15.00
C TYR A 169 -5.87 -4.39 -14.21
N ILE A 170 -6.30 -3.16 -13.91
CA ILE A 170 -7.52 -2.89 -13.15
C ILE A 170 -8.77 -3.06 -14.04
N ALA A 171 -8.68 -2.75 -15.34
CA ALA A 171 -9.80 -2.85 -16.27
C ALA A 171 -10.44 -4.24 -16.26
#